data_82ba9ec004284ca01fac147923e82b5d
#
_entry.id   82ba9ec004284ca01fac147923e82b5d
#
_cell.length_a   1.000
_cell.length_b   1.000
_cell.length_c   1.000
_cell.angle_alpha   90.00
_cell.angle_beta   90.00
_cell.angle_gamma   90.00
#
_symmetry.space_group_name_H-M   'P 1'
#
loop_
_entity.id
_entity.type
_entity.pdbx_description
1 polymer ?
#
loop_
_entity_poly.entity_id
_entity_poly.type
_entity_poly.pdbx_seq_one_letter_code
_entity_poly.pdbx_strand_id
1 'polypeptide(L)'
;MKIILSALLLAFAASGFAQSLPAIKLERVYPKLTEERPVWMSEAPDGSHRMFLVYQTGKILVFKKDSDGGDAKTFMNIEARRPKGNNNENECGLLSLAFHPGFATNHLFYVYYNQSNPEDANAKPLNFPLRTVISEFAVSTNDANLADVNSERIVIEVQQPFGNHKGGQISFGPDGFLYLGLGDGGAADDPFNSGQSVSTFLGKILRLDVNGRMKIGRAPNQRELGYSIPRDNPFVKEMDMGDRGARKEIYALGLRNPWRFSWDRQTGDLWCGDVGQNIWEEVDVIVKGGNYGWNTREGAHHFKPGAEGAKFIDPIIEYPHQPKFQSQAMFPDHSIGVSITGGYVYRGKQSPALAGIYIYADYGLGTIWGLRYDAATQKATAHATLLAQPNNVDSFAEDNDGEVYALMQDGKICKLVAQ
;
A
#
# COMPACT_ATOMS: atom_id res chain seq x y z
N MET A 1 -53.66 44.84 -24.38
CA MET A 1 -53.90 43.73 -23.46
C MET A 1 -52.65 42.84 -23.55
N LYS A 2 -51.69 43.02 -22.63
CA LYS A 2 -50.44 42.26 -22.61
C LYS A 2 -50.62 41.16 -21.56
N ILE A 3 -50.56 39.92 -21.99
CA ILE A 3 -50.61 38.73 -21.12
C ILE A 3 -49.18 38.44 -20.68
N ILE A 4 -48.92 38.58 -19.38
CA ILE A 4 -47.65 38.19 -18.75
C ILE A 4 -47.79 36.75 -18.33
N LEU A 5 -47.01 35.88 -18.98
CA LEU A 5 -46.90 34.47 -18.61
C LEU A 5 -45.78 34.35 -17.55
N SER A 6 -46.13 34.14 -16.29
CA SER A 6 -45.18 33.84 -15.21
C SER A 6 -44.84 32.35 -15.24
N ALA A 7 -43.61 32.03 -15.60
CA ALA A 7 -43.06 30.67 -15.48
C ALA A 7 -42.62 30.43 -14.02
N LEU A 8 -43.32 29.51 -13.35
CA LEU A 8 -42.94 29.02 -12.03
C LEU A 8 -41.83 27.97 -12.22
N LEU A 9 -40.58 28.33 -11.85
CA LEU A 9 -39.50 27.35 -11.70
C LEU A 9 -39.74 26.57 -10.39
N LEU A 10 -40.16 25.32 -10.52
CA LEU A 10 -40.08 24.37 -9.40
C LEU A 10 -38.62 23.92 -9.24
N ALA A 11 -37.95 24.44 -8.26
CA ALA A 11 -36.69 23.91 -7.78
C ALA A 11 -36.97 22.59 -7.02
N PHE A 12 -36.72 21.46 -7.66
CA PHE A 12 -36.62 20.18 -6.95
C PHE A 12 -35.38 20.22 -6.07
N ALA A 13 -35.55 20.49 -4.80
CA ALA A 13 -34.56 20.18 -3.79
C ALA A 13 -34.45 18.64 -3.73
N ALA A 14 -33.45 18.09 -4.39
CA ALA A 14 -33.05 16.72 -4.13
C ALA A 14 -32.52 16.66 -2.71
N SER A 15 -33.38 16.26 -1.76
CA SER A 15 -32.95 15.82 -0.45
C SER A 15 -32.11 14.55 -0.66
N GLY A 16 -30.79 14.73 -0.76
CA GLY A 16 -29.84 13.63 -0.76
C GLY A 16 -29.97 12.89 0.57
N PHE A 17 -30.77 11.82 0.60
CA PHE A 17 -30.61 10.82 1.64
C PHE A 17 -29.17 10.35 1.57
N ALA A 18 -28.37 10.56 2.64
CA ALA A 18 -27.10 9.93 2.78
C ALA A 18 -27.32 8.42 2.61
N GLN A 19 -26.90 7.87 1.49
CA GLN A 19 -27.12 6.47 1.18
C GLN A 19 -26.34 5.66 2.22
N SER A 20 -27.03 4.96 3.12
CA SER A 20 -26.42 4.11 4.12
C SER A 20 -25.54 3.08 3.44
N LEU A 21 -24.31 2.90 3.94
CA LEU A 21 -23.42 1.87 3.42
C LEU A 21 -23.92 0.49 3.87
N PRO A 22 -23.88 -0.52 3.00
CA PRO A 22 -24.39 -1.85 3.32
C PRO A 22 -23.46 -2.54 4.34
N ALA A 23 -24.04 -3.36 5.23
CA ALA A 23 -23.26 -4.30 6.02
C ALA A 23 -22.65 -5.38 5.11
N ILE A 24 -21.55 -5.98 5.55
CA ILE A 24 -20.89 -7.10 4.86
C ILE A 24 -20.80 -8.32 5.77
N LYS A 25 -20.59 -9.48 5.15
CA LYS A 25 -20.10 -10.70 5.79
C LYS A 25 -18.80 -11.14 5.14
N LEU A 26 -18.01 -11.91 5.89
CA LEU A 26 -16.81 -12.56 5.40
C LEU A 26 -17.13 -14.02 5.09
N GLU A 27 -17.04 -14.41 3.83
CA GLU A 27 -17.19 -15.80 3.40
C GLU A 27 -15.79 -16.43 3.26
N ARG A 28 -15.49 -17.44 4.10
CA ARG A 28 -14.20 -18.14 4.04
C ARG A 28 -14.05 -18.84 2.70
N VAL A 29 -12.98 -18.51 1.99
CA VAL A 29 -12.51 -19.19 0.77
C VAL A 29 -11.19 -19.90 1.04
N TYR A 30 -10.80 -20.87 0.19
CA TYR A 30 -9.55 -21.62 0.30
C TYR A 30 -9.34 -22.25 1.69
N PRO A 31 -10.31 -23.05 2.22
CA PRO A 31 -10.28 -23.52 3.60
C PRO A 31 -9.13 -24.47 3.92
N LYS A 32 -8.43 -24.99 2.91
CA LYS A 32 -7.24 -25.84 3.09
C LYS A 32 -5.94 -25.05 3.24
N LEU A 33 -5.97 -23.73 3.02
CA LEU A 33 -4.86 -22.84 3.35
C LEU A 33 -5.01 -22.39 4.80
N THR A 34 -4.03 -22.71 5.63
CA THR A 34 -4.10 -22.52 7.10
C THR A 34 -2.83 -21.95 7.70
N GLU A 35 -1.81 -21.65 6.89
CA GLU A 35 -0.59 -21.02 7.38
C GLU A 35 -0.88 -19.56 7.78
N GLU A 36 -0.42 -19.16 8.96
CA GLU A 36 -0.63 -17.82 9.52
C GLU A 36 0.11 -16.73 8.75
N ARG A 37 -0.40 -15.49 8.89
CA ARG A 37 0.20 -14.26 8.34
C ARG A 37 0.32 -14.24 6.81
N PRO A 38 -0.76 -14.53 6.06
CA PRO A 38 -0.81 -14.20 4.65
C PRO A 38 -0.88 -12.67 4.52
N VAL A 39 0.07 -12.06 3.84
CA VAL A 39 0.20 -10.59 3.80
C VAL A 39 -0.08 -9.99 2.42
N TRP A 40 -0.18 -10.81 1.39
CA TRP A 40 -0.52 -10.36 0.04
C TRP A 40 -1.13 -11.49 -0.77
N MET A 41 -2.11 -11.18 -1.61
CA MET A 41 -2.66 -12.13 -2.58
C MET A 41 -3.02 -11.39 -3.87
N SER A 42 -2.79 -12.01 -5.02
CA SER A 42 -3.22 -11.49 -6.31
C SER A 42 -3.44 -12.60 -7.33
N GLU A 43 -4.30 -12.35 -8.31
CA GLU A 43 -4.50 -13.23 -9.48
C GLU A 43 -3.50 -12.85 -10.57
N ALA A 44 -2.90 -13.85 -11.23
CA ALA A 44 -2.00 -13.61 -12.37
C ALA A 44 -2.75 -12.93 -13.52
N PRO A 45 -2.19 -11.89 -14.16
CA PRO A 45 -2.84 -11.17 -15.25
C PRO A 45 -2.56 -11.83 -16.63
N ASP A 46 -2.59 -13.17 -16.70
CA ASP A 46 -2.30 -13.96 -17.89
C ASP A 46 -3.47 -14.84 -18.37
N GLY A 47 -4.64 -14.68 -17.74
CA GLY A 47 -5.84 -15.46 -18.05
C GLY A 47 -5.80 -16.89 -17.53
N SER A 48 -4.81 -17.28 -16.78
CA SER A 48 -4.68 -18.65 -16.21
C SER A 48 -5.55 -18.89 -14.98
N HIS A 49 -6.12 -17.83 -14.40
CA HIS A 49 -6.88 -17.86 -13.14
C HIS A 49 -6.10 -18.47 -11.97
N ARG A 50 -4.79 -18.27 -11.94
CA ARG A 50 -3.94 -18.67 -10.83
C ARG A 50 -3.88 -17.56 -9.78
N MET A 51 -4.08 -17.95 -8.53
CA MET A 51 -3.91 -17.08 -7.36
C MET A 51 -2.52 -17.27 -6.77
N PHE A 52 -1.90 -16.19 -6.35
CA PHE A 52 -0.59 -16.18 -5.70
C PHE A 52 -0.74 -15.58 -4.32
N LEU A 53 -0.42 -16.36 -3.28
CA LEU A 53 -0.53 -15.98 -1.89
C LEU A 53 0.85 -15.86 -1.26
N VAL A 54 1.15 -14.69 -0.72
CA VAL A 54 2.43 -14.36 -0.10
C VAL A 54 2.30 -14.46 1.41
N TYR A 55 3.17 -15.25 2.01
CA TYR A 55 3.35 -15.30 3.46
C TYR A 55 4.54 -14.46 3.90
N GLN A 56 4.38 -13.73 4.99
CA GLN A 56 5.45 -12.88 5.54
C GLN A 56 6.74 -13.67 5.85
N THR A 57 6.63 -14.97 6.09
CA THR A 57 7.77 -15.88 6.32
C THR A 57 8.75 -15.93 5.16
N GLY A 58 8.32 -15.67 3.92
CA GLY A 58 9.17 -15.71 2.73
C GLY A 58 8.69 -16.71 1.68
N LYS A 59 7.49 -17.26 1.82
CA LYS A 59 6.90 -18.24 0.91
C LYS A 59 5.84 -17.58 0.03
N ILE A 60 5.76 -17.98 -1.24
CA ILE A 60 4.65 -17.71 -2.13
C ILE A 60 4.04 -19.04 -2.55
N LEU A 61 2.73 -19.18 -2.35
CA LEU A 61 1.95 -20.30 -2.90
C LEU A 61 1.28 -19.88 -4.20
N VAL A 62 1.08 -20.85 -5.10
CA VAL A 62 0.24 -20.74 -6.29
C VAL A 62 -0.82 -21.82 -6.29
N PHE A 63 -2.07 -21.46 -6.61
CA PHE A 63 -3.23 -22.36 -6.67
C PHE A 63 -4.28 -21.81 -7.62
N LYS A 64 -5.29 -22.61 -7.95
CA LYS A 64 -6.39 -22.17 -8.84
C LYS A 64 -7.41 -21.34 -8.08
N LYS A 65 -7.92 -20.29 -8.71
CA LYS A 65 -8.94 -19.37 -8.15
C LYS A 65 -10.21 -20.08 -7.71
N ASP A 66 -10.62 -21.11 -8.43
CA ASP A 66 -11.84 -21.88 -8.18
C ASP A 66 -11.65 -23.12 -7.28
N SER A 67 -10.45 -23.32 -6.72
CA SER A 67 -10.15 -24.43 -5.83
C SER A 67 -10.51 -24.13 -4.36
N ASP A 68 -10.39 -25.15 -3.50
CA ASP A 68 -10.48 -25.00 -2.05
C ASP A 68 -9.10 -24.73 -1.39
N GLY A 69 -8.06 -24.51 -2.20
CA GLY A 69 -6.67 -24.33 -1.77
C GLY A 69 -5.89 -25.65 -1.61
N GLY A 70 -6.54 -26.80 -1.84
CA GLY A 70 -5.88 -28.10 -1.70
C GLY A 70 -4.91 -28.47 -2.83
N ASP A 71 -4.93 -27.70 -3.92
CA ASP A 71 -4.01 -27.80 -5.04
C ASP A 71 -2.81 -26.88 -4.93
N ALA A 72 -2.69 -26.13 -3.82
CA ALA A 72 -1.63 -25.15 -3.62
C ALA A 72 -0.23 -25.79 -3.68
N LYS A 73 0.66 -25.12 -4.39
CA LYS A 73 2.08 -25.49 -4.51
C LYS A 73 2.95 -24.29 -4.12
N THR A 74 4.15 -24.59 -3.63
CA THR A 74 5.15 -23.56 -3.41
C THR A 74 5.64 -23.03 -4.77
N PHE A 75 5.33 -21.76 -5.06
CA PHE A 75 5.82 -21.05 -6.23
C PHE A 75 7.24 -20.52 -6.01
N MET A 76 7.48 -19.94 -4.83
CA MET A 76 8.76 -19.37 -4.44
C MET A 76 8.98 -19.54 -2.94
N ASN A 77 10.23 -19.80 -2.54
CA ASN A 77 10.64 -19.80 -1.14
C ASN A 77 11.96 -19.07 -0.95
N ILE A 78 11.92 -17.96 -0.21
CA ILE A 78 13.08 -17.16 0.18
C ILE A 78 13.15 -16.97 1.71
N GLU A 79 12.57 -17.86 2.50
CA GLU A 79 12.57 -17.81 3.97
C GLU A 79 13.99 -17.66 4.54
N ALA A 80 14.99 -18.27 3.90
CA ALA A 80 16.39 -18.18 4.32
C ALA A 80 16.94 -16.74 4.28
N ARG A 81 16.32 -15.83 3.54
CA ARG A 81 16.72 -14.42 3.41
C ARG A 81 16.13 -13.54 4.51
N ARG A 82 15.08 -14.01 5.19
CA ARG A 82 14.43 -13.25 6.28
C ARG A 82 15.45 -12.89 7.36
N PRO A 83 15.42 -11.65 7.88
CA PRO A 83 16.26 -11.25 9.00
C PRO A 83 16.12 -12.21 10.18
N LYS A 84 17.22 -12.52 10.82
CA LYS A 84 17.27 -13.39 12.00
C LYS A 84 17.82 -12.59 13.17
N GLY A 85 17.11 -12.47 14.27
CA GLY A 85 17.57 -11.81 15.48
C GLY A 85 16.47 -11.16 16.31
N ASN A 86 16.85 -10.46 17.37
CA ASN A 86 15.95 -9.90 18.37
C ASN A 86 15.50 -8.45 18.07
N ASN A 87 15.65 -7.95 16.83
CA ASN A 87 15.52 -6.54 16.50
C ASN A 87 14.12 -6.14 16.05
N ASN A 88 13.07 -6.50 16.80
CA ASN A 88 11.70 -6.01 16.53
C ASN A 88 11.27 -6.19 15.06
N GLU A 89 11.53 -7.39 14.51
CA GLU A 89 11.39 -7.74 13.10
C GLU A 89 9.96 -8.10 12.70
N ASN A 90 8.97 -7.66 13.51
CA ASN A 90 7.55 -8.03 13.30
C ASN A 90 7.02 -7.59 11.94
N GLU A 91 7.60 -6.53 11.35
CA GLU A 91 7.20 -6.03 10.05
C GLU A 91 8.12 -6.48 8.91
N CYS A 92 9.20 -7.22 9.22
CA CYS A 92 10.13 -7.71 8.22
C CYS A 92 9.68 -9.05 7.63
N GLY A 93 10.04 -9.28 6.38
CA GLY A 93 9.77 -10.50 5.65
C GLY A 93 9.56 -10.28 4.17
N LEU A 94 8.87 -11.21 3.51
CA LEU A 94 8.35 -11.06 2.17
C LEU A 94 6.97 -10.41 2.27
N LEU A 95 6.81 -9.19 1.74
CA LEU A 95 5.67 -8.34 2.07
C LEU A 95 4.69 -8.15 0.92
N SER A 96 5.14 -8.27 -0.33
CA SER A 96 4.24 -8.19 -1.50
C SER A 96 4.89 -8.76 -2.76
N LEU A 97 4.02 -8.97 -3.76
CA LEU A 97 4.34 -9.39 -5.11
C LEU A 97 3.59 -8.48 -6.09
N ALA A 98 4.24 -8.12 -7.21
CA ALA A 98 3.59 -7.45 -8.33
C ALA A 98 3.98 -8.13 -9.65
N PHE A 99 3.00 -8.45 -10.48
CA PHE A 99 3.25 -8.94 -11.83
C PHE A 99 3.57 -7.80 -12.77
N HIS A 100 4.55 -7.98 -13.64
CA HIS A 100 4.82 -7.02 -14.71
C HIS A 100 3.56 -6.82 -15.59
N PRO A 101 3.25 -5.61 -16.08
CA PRO A 101 2.09 -5.39 -16.96
C PRO A 101 2.07 -6.30 -18.20
N GLY A 102 3.23 -6.70 -18.72
CA GLY A 102 3.39 -7.67 -19.79
C GLY A 102 3.58 -9.11 -19.34
N PHE A 103 3.16 -9.48 -18.11
CA PHE A 103 3.41 -10.81 -17.53
C PHE A 103 2.97 -11.98 -18.41
N ALA A 104 1.84 -11.85 -19.11
CA ALA A 104 1.35 -12.87 -20.04
C ALA A 104 2.35 -13.26 -21.14
N THR A 105 3.35 -12.40 -21.43
CA THR A 105 4.34 -12.63 -22.48
C THR A 105 5.77 -12.72 -21.97
N ASN A 106 6.12 -11.93 -20.94
CA ASN A 106 7.50 -11.87 -20.43
C ASN A 106 7.73 -12.70 -19.17
N HIS A 107 6.64 -13.12 -18.50
CA HIS A 107 6.65 -13.94 -17.28
C HIS A 107 7.47 -13.35 -16.13
N LEU A 108 7.63 -12.00 -16.09
CA LEU A 108 8.37 -11.30 -15.05
C LEU A 108 7.44 -10.88 -13.91
N PHE A 109 7.93 -11.01 -12.68
CA PHE A 109 7.28 -10.53 -11.49
C PHE A 109 8.29 -9.92 -10.52
N TYR A 110 7.79 -9.13 -9.58
CA TYR A 110 8.59 -8.38 -8.61
C TYR A 110 8.17 -8.76 -7.20
N VAL A 111 9.11 -8.78 -6.28
CA VAL A 111 8.84 -8.99 -4.86
C VAL A 111 9.51 -7.91 -4.02
N TYR A 112 8.83 -7.56 -2.93
CA TYR A 112 9.33 -6.69 -1.87
C TYR A 112 9.68 -7.55 -0.66
N TYR A 113 10.93 -7.55 -0.22
CA TYR A 113 11.33 -8.28 0.97
C TYR A 113 12.40 -7.55 1.77
N ASN A 114 12.55 -7.94 3.03
CA ASN A 114 13.59 -7.42 3.91
C ASN A 114 14.61 -8.51 4.21
N GLN A 115 15.86 -8.10 4.35
CA GLN A 115 16.94 -8.99 4.77
C GLN A 115 17.94 -8.26 5.67
N SER A 116 18.73 -9.04 6.42
CA SER A 116 19.86 -8.50 7.20
C SER A 116 20.90 -7.91 6.25
N ASN A 117 21.56 -6.86 6.71
CA ASN A 117 22.66 -6.23 6.00
C ASN A 117 23.99 -6.66 6.60
N PRO A 118 24.68 -7.67 6.03
CA PRO A 118 25.92 -8.20 6.61
C PRO A 118 27.10 -7.23 6.50
N GLU A 119 27.06 -6.27 5.59
CA GLU A 119 28.16 -5.34 5.34
C GLU A 119 28.30 -4.26 6.43
N ASP A 120 27.22 -4.02 7.21
CA ASP A 120 27.19 -2.95 8.20
C ASP A 120 27.63 -3.39 9.62
N ALA A 121 28.04 -4.62 9.81
CA ALA A 121 28.60 -5.06 11.11
C ALA A 121 29.78 -4.19 11.59
N ASN A 122 30.42 -3.44 10.69
CA ASN A 122 31.55 -2.56 10.96
C ASN A 122 31.38 -1.11 10.46
N ALA A 123 30.27 -0.76 9.83
CA ALA A 123 30.05 0.59 9.29
C ALA A 123 29.68 1.57 10.41
N LYS A 124 30.45 2.62 10.59
CA LYS A 124 30.15 3.74 11.49
C LYS A 124 29.88 4.99 10.65
N PRO A 125 28.95 5.87 11.03
CA PRO A 125 28.30 6.00 12.33
C PRO A 125 26.85 5.50 12.40
N LEU A 126 26.24 5.01 11.30
CA LEU A 126 24.87 4.51 11.26
C LEU A 126 24.90 3.03 10.87
N ASN A 127 24.81 2.14 11.87
CA ASN A 127 24.58 0.72 11.61
C ASN A 127 23.14 0.57 11.12
N PHE A 128 22.94 0.46 9.80
CA PHE A 128 21.68 0.02 9.24
C PHE A 128 21.64 -1.51 9.22
N PRO A 129 21.01 -2.16 10.22
CA PRO A 129 21.07 -3.62 10.37
C PRO A 129 20.31 -4.36 9.30
N LEU A 130 19.44 -3.66 8.59
CA LEU A 130 18.47 -4.20 7.65
C LEU A 130 18.50 -3.45 6.33
N ARG A 131 18.03 -4.11 5.28
CA ARG A 131 17.71 -3.48 4.01
C ARG A 131 16.40 -4.02 3.45
N THR A 132 15.64 -3.15 2.82
CA THR A 132 14.55 -3.49 1.93
C THR A 132 15.11 -3.74 0.55
N VAL A 133 14.68 -4.81 -0.09
CA VAL A 133 15.08 -5.19 -1.44
C VAL A 133 13.84 -5.37 -2.30
N ILE A 134 13.82 -4.72 -3.45
CA ILE A 134 12.86 -5.00 -4.51
C ILE A 134 13.62 -5.71 -5.64
N SER A 135 13.20 -6.94 -5.93
CA SER A 135 13.82 -7.75 -6.98
C SER A 135 12.81 -8.20 -8.02
N GLU A 136 13.27 -8.25 -9.26
CA GLU A 136 12.61 -8.89 -10.39
C GLU A 136 13.04 -10.36 -10.45
N PHE A 137 12.07 -11.22 -10.75
CA PHE A 137 12.28 -12.64 -11.04
C PHE A 137 11.49 -13.04 -12.28
N ALA A 138 11.90 -14.14 -12.88
CA ALA A 138 11.15 -14.81 -13.93
C ALA A 138 10.45 -16.07 -13.40
N VAL A 139 9.34 -16.43 -14.02
CA VAL A 139 8.75 -17.77 -13.89
C VAL A 139 9.66 -18.78 -14.56
N SER A 140 9.78 -19.98 -14.02
CA SER A 140 10.54 -21.07 -14.63
C SER A 140 10.01 -21.40 -16.03
N THR A 141 10.90 -21.59 -16.97
CA THR A 141 10.55 -22.02 -18.34
C THR A 141 9.99 -23.43 -18.43
N ASN A 142 10.22 -24.26 -17.39
CA ASN A 142 9.81 -25.67 -17.35
C ASN A 142 8.51 -25.90 -16.55
N ASP A 143 8.15 -25.01 -15.64
CA ASP A 143 6.93 -25.10 -14.83
C ASP A 143 6.39 -23.70 -14.53
N ALA A 144 5.25 -23.37 -15.09
CA ALA A 144 4.56 -22.08 -14.87
C ALA A 144 4.15 -21.84 -13.40
N ASN A 145 4.19 -22.89 -12.55
CA ASN A 145 3.88 -22.82 -11.12
C ASN A 145 5.16 -22.76 -10.25
N LEU A 146 6.31 -22.46 -10.83
CA LEU A 146 7.58 -22.36 -10.13
C LEU A 146 8.33 -21.10 -10.57
N ALA A 147 8.84 -20.34 -9.60
CA ALA A 147 9.76 -19.23 -9.86
C ALA A 147 11.16 -19.74 -10.17
N ASP A 148 11.85 -19.12 -11.12
CA ASP A 148 13.30 -19.28 -11.26
C ASP A 148 14.01 -18.35 -10.26
N VAL A 149 14.38 -18.87 -9.10
CA VAL A 149 15.05 -18.09 -8.05
C VAL A 149 16.46 -17.63 -8.45
N ASN A 150 17.05 -18.21 -9.49
CA ASN A 150 18.37 -17.83 -10.02
C ASN A 150 18.26 -16.68 -11.03
N SER A 151 17.07 -16.34 -11.48
CA SER A 151 16.83 -15.20 -12.39
C SER A 151 16.84 -13.85 -11.69
N GLU A 152 17.09 -13.81 -10.39
CA GLU A 152 16.98 -12.59 -9.59
C GLU A 152 17.79 -11.43 -10.18
N ARG A 153 17.09 -10.30 -10.34
CA ARG A 153 17.68 -9.02 -10.66
C ARG A 153 17.22 -7.98 -9.65
N ILE A 154 18.15 -7.49 -8.84
CA ILE A 154 17.85 -6.44 -7.88
C ILE A 154 17.49 -5.16 -8.64
N VAL A 155 16.31 -4.62 -8.37
CA VAL A 155 15.83 -3.34 -8.90
C VAL A 155 16.36 -2.21 -8.03
N ILE A 156 16.07 -2.24 -6.72
CA ILE A 156 16.50 -1.22 -5.77
C ILE A 156 16.70 -1.82 -4.38
N GLU A 157 17.69 -1.30 -3.67
CA GLU A 157 17.94 -1.59 -2.25
C GLU A 157 17.84 -0.32 -1.43
N VAL A 158 17.18 -0.38 -0.29
CA VAL A 158 17.02 0.75 0.63
C VAL A 158 17.43 0.34 2.03
N GLN A 159 18.43 1.03 2.57
CA GLN A 159 18.92 0.81 3.94
C GLN A 159 17.81 1.14 4.95
N GLN A 160 17.68 0.29 5.98
CA GLN A 160 16.64 0.37 6.99
C GLN A 160 17.25 0.48 8.40
N PRO A 161 17.03 1.60 9.10
CA PRO A 161 17.64 1.84 10.40
C PRO A 161 17.05 0.98 11.52
N PHE A 162 15.75 0.62 11.42
CA PHE A 162 15.03 -0.13 12.45
C PHE A 162 14.24 -1.29 11.86
N GLY A 163 13.71 -2.17 12.73
CA GLY A 163 12.94 -3.35 12.35
C GLY A 163 11.47 -3.10 12.01
N ASN A 164 10.93 -1.93 12.30
CA ASN A 164 9.54 -1.52 12.07
C ASN A 164 9.41 -0.45 10.97
N HIS A 165 8.18 -0.08 10.61
CA HIS A 165 7.80 0.88 9.56
C HIS A 165 8.44 0.55 8.21
N LYS A 166 8.15 -0.66 7.74
CA LYS A 166 8.70 -1.13 6.45
C LYS A 166 7.88 -0.67 5.25
N GLY A 167 6.65 -0.17 5.45
CA GLY A 167 5.70 -0.12 4.36
C GLY A 167 5.47 -1.55 3.85
N GLY A 168 5.86 -1.83 2.60
CA GLY A 168 5.99 -3.22 2.17
C GLY A 168 5.22 -3.58 0.92
N GLN A 169 4.54 -2.62 0.31
CA GLN A 169 3.80 -2.89 -0.91
C GLN A 169 4.51 -2.35 -2.15
N ILE A 170 4.44 -3.14 -3.22
CA ILE A 170 4.71 -2.74 -4.60
C ILE A 170 3.48 -2.99 -5.45
N SER A 171 3.25 -2.12 -6.42
CA SER A 171 2.18 -2.27 -7.41
C SER A 171 2.53 -1.51 -8.68
N PHE A 172 2.13 -2.04 -9.83
CA PHE A 172 2.17 -1.25 -11.05
C PHE A 172 0.98 -0.30 -11.12
N GLY A 173 1.26 0.96 -11.45
CA GLY A 173 0.21 1.93 -11.72
C GLY A 173 -0.42 1.76 -13.11
N PRO A 174 -1.55 2.44 -13.37
CA PRO A 174 -2.18 2.45 -14.69
C PRO A 174 -1.29 3.03 -15.79
N ASP A 175 -0.23 3.75 -15.41
CA ASP A 175 0.80 4.30 -16.29
C ASP A 175 1.94 3.32 -16.62
N GLY A 176 1.88 2.09 -16.08
CA GLY A 176 2.83 1.02 -16.33
C GLY A 176 4.15 1.10 -15.56
N PHE A 177 4.30 2.08 -14.64
CA PHE A 177 5.47 2.19 -13.76
C PHE A 177 5.25 1.45 -12.45
N LEU A 178 6.35 1.04 -11.81
CA LEU A 178 6.33 0.37 -10.52
C LEU A 178 6.32 1.41 -9.38
N TYR A 179 5.34 1.30 -8.48
CA TYR A 179 5.23 2.10 -7.26
C TYR A 179 5.62 1.29 -6.04
N LEU A 180 6.29 1.94 -5.08
CA LEU A 180 6.79 1.32 -3.86
C LEU A 180 6.41 2.19 -2.67
N GLY A 181 5.79 1.60 -1.64
CA GLY A 181 5.55 2.23 -0.34
C GLY A 181 6.68 1.90 0.63
N LEU A 182 7.32 2.93 1.17
CA LEU A 182 8.40 2.81 2.16
C LEU A 182 8.06 3.66 3.37
N GLY A 183 8.09 3.05 4.57
CA GLY A 183 7.94 3.77 5.82
C GLY A 183 9.13 4.68 6.12
N ASP A 184 9.01 5.48 7.17
CA ASP A 184 10.03 6.45 7.62
C ASP A 184 11.33 5.81 8.13
N GLY A 185 11.35 4.47 8.21
CA GLY A 185 12.49 3.66 8.63
C GLY A 185 12.37 3.12 10.05
N GLY A 186 11.37 3.58 10.82
CA GLY A 186 11.04 3.04 12.13
C GLY A 186 11.45 3.93 13.31
N ALA A 187 11.29 3.38 14.50
CA ALA A 187 11.33 4.05 15.79
C ALA A 187 10.20 5.07 16.00
N ALA A 188 10.13 5.67 17.19
CA ALA A 188 9.15 6.71 17.50
C ALA A 188 9.62 8.06 16.94
N ASP A 189 8.66 8.88 16.55
CA ASP A 189 8.86 10.29 16.21
C ASP A 189 9.72 10.58 14.97
N ASP A 190 9.98 9.58 14.10
CA ASP A 190 10.85 9.72 12.93
C ASP A 190 12.17 10.45 13.27
N PRO A 191 13.10 9.79 13.96
CA PRO A 191 14.28 10.44 14.52
C PRO A 191 15.24 11.02 13.46
N PHE A 192 15.10 10.58 12.21
CA PHE A 192 15.91 11.05 11.08
C PHE A 192 15.20 12.07 10.20
N ASN A 193 13.96 12.48 10.56
CA ASN A 193 13.14 13.36 9.76
C ASN A 193 12.94 12.84 8.32
N SER A 194 12.84 11.53 8.18
CA SER A 194 12.77 10.84 6.89
C SER A 194 11.52 11.23 6.12
N GLY A 195 10.37 11.39 6.81
CA GLY A 195 9.10 11.77 6.19
C GLY A 195 9.21 13.04 5.35
N GLN A 196 9.85 14.09 5.89
CA GLN A 196 10.00 15.39 5.22
C GLN A 196 11.30 15.53 4.40
N SER A 197 12.28 14.66 4.60
CA SER A 197 13.53 14.72 3.85
C SER A 197 13.37 14.21 2.41
N VAL A 198 13.68 15.04 1.42
CA VAL A 198 13.69 14.65 0.00
C VAL A 198 14.96 13.91 -0.42
N SER A 199 15.98 13.85 0.45
CA SER A 199 17.26 13.17 0.14
C SER A 199 17.28 11.68 0.49
N THR A 200 16.19 11.14 1.05
CA THR A 200 16.01 9.72 1.39
C THR A 200 14.80 9.13 0.69
N PHE A 201 14.79 7.80 0.56
CA PHE A 201 13.65 7.03 0.06
C PHE A 201 12.62 6.70 1.15
N LEU A 202 12.99 6.89 2.42
CA LEU A 202 12.15 6.55 3.57
C LEU A 202 11.01 7.56 3.77
N GLY A 203 9.83 7.08 4.17
CA GLY A 203 8.62 7.89 4.33
C GLY A 203 8.02 8.38 3.01
N LYS A 204 8.01 7.51 1.97
CA LYS A 204 7.72 7.89 0.58
C LYS A 204 6.88 6.85 -0.16
N ILE A 205 6.18 7.32 -1.18
CA ILE A 205 5.86 6.50 -2.35
C ILE A 205 6.89 6.83 -3.42
N LEU A 206 7.60 5.82 -3.93
CA LEU A 206 8.52 5.94 -5.07
C LEU A 206 7.83 5.47 -6.35
N ARG A 207 8.31 5.96 -7.52
CA ARG A 207 7.83 5.55 -8.85
C ARG A 207 9.00 5.33 -9.79
N LEU A 208 9.11 4.13 -10.33
CA LEU A 208 10.25 3.63 -11.09
C LEU A 208 9.81 3.04 -12.44
N ASP A 209 10.61 3.26 -13.48
CA ASP A 209 10.50 2.55 -14.76
C ASP A 209 11.45 1.34 -14.75
N VAL A 210 10.90 0.16 -14.52
CA VAL A 210 11.66 -1.10 -14.45
C VAL A 210 12.05 -1.67 -15.82
N ASN A 211 11.50 -1.14 -16.91
CA ASN A 211 11.88 -1.47 -18.29
C ASN A 211 13.13 -0.73 -18.73
N GLY A 212 13.40 0.42 -18.09
CA GLY A 212 14.59 1.22 -18.31
C GLY A 212 15.79 0.77 -17.48
N ARG A 213 16.96 1.28 -17.85
CA ARG A 213 18.20 1.19 -17.06
C ARG A 213 18.85 2.53 -17.07
N MET A 214 19.38 2.96 -15.94
CA MET A 214 20.06 4.23 -15.82
C MET A 214 21.45 4.04 -15.22
N LYS A 215 22.43 4.72 -15.80
CA LYS A 215 23.78 4.76 -15.24
C LYS A 215 23.95 6.00 -14.36
N ILE A 216 24.46 5.79 -13.15
CA ILE A 216 24.74 6.87 -12.20
C ILE A 216 26.22 6.90 -11.82
N GLY A 217 26.70 8.09 -11.41
CA GLY A 217 28.12 8.31 -11.11
C GLY A 217 28.93 8.60 -12.38
N ARG A 218 30.25 8.81 -12.19
CA ARG A 218 31.22 9.04 -13.25
C ARG A 218 32.24 7.93 -13.28
N ALA A 219 32.79 7.61 -14.46
CA ALA A 219 33.86 6.65 -14.57
C ALA A 219 35.06 7.05 -13.67
N PRO A 220 35.75 6.12 -12.98
CA PRO A 220 35.55 4.66 -13.05
C PRO A 220 34.43 4.11 -12.14
N ASN A 221 33.75 4.93 -11.31
CA ASN A 221 32.76 4.51 -10.30
C ASN A 221 31.31 4.53 -10.83
N GLN A 222 31.12 4.49 -12.14
CA GLN A 222 29.79 4.41 -12.74
C GLN A 222 29.14 3.05 -12.43
N ARG A 223 27.89 3.07 -11.92
CA ARG A 223 27.07 1.88 -11.71
C ARG A 223 25.77 1.98 -12.50
N GLU A 224 25.23 0.84 -12.91
CA GLU A 224 23.93 0.75 -13.55
C GLU A 224 22.87 0.40 -12.51
N LEU A 225 21.75 1.15 -12.54
CA LEU A 225 20.57 0.89 -11.73
C LEU A 225 19.67 -0.12 -12.44
N GLY A 226 18.94 -0.91 -11.66
CA GLY A 226 17.93 -1.86 -12.16
C GLY A 226 16.66 -1.20 -12.72
N TYR A 227 16.63 0.14 -12.85
CA TYR A 227 15.49 0.94 -13.30
C TYR A 227 15.96 2.25 -13.95
N SER A 228 15.03 2.97 -14.58
CA SER A 228 15.18 4.38 -14.95
C SER A 228 14.13 5.25 -14.24
N ILE A 229 14.35 6.56 -14.25
CA ILE A 229 13.46 7.53 -13.63
C ILE A 229 12.40 7.96 -14.65
N PRO A 230 11.09 7.83 -14.37
CA PRO A 230 10.04 8.41 -15.20
C PRO A 230 10.24 9.92 -15.37
N ARG A 231 10.18 10.42 -16.61
CA ARG A 231 10.54 11.79 -16.96
C ARG A 231 9.67 12.87 -16.30
N ASP A 232 8.50 12.48 -15.82
CA ASP A 232 7.51 13.34 -15.20
C ASP A 232 7.41 13.16 -13.68
N ASN A 233 8.35 12.46 -13.05
CA ASN A 233 8.45 12.42 -11.60
C ASN A 233 8.64 13.84 -11.02
N PRO A 234 8.13 14.14 -9.83
CA PRO A 234 8.11 15.49 -9.28
C PRO A 234 9.48 16.18 -9.22
N PHE A 235 10.53 15.41 -8.86
CA PHE A 235 11.86 15.94 -8.57
C PHE A 235 12.89 15.76 -9.69
N VAL A 236 12.48 15.38 -10.91
CA VAL A 236 13.44 15.12 -12.02
C VAL A 236 14.21 16.35 -12.46
N LYS A 237 13.63 17.56 -12.26
CA LYS A 237 14.23 18.83 -12.62
C LYS A 237 15.08 19.45 -11.53
N GLU A 238 15.06 18.85 -10.33
CA GLU A 238 15.88 19.31 -9.22
C GLU A 238 17.36 19.14 -9.54
N MET A 239 18.16 20.07 -9.05
CA MET A 239 19.61 20.04 -9.25
C MET A 239 20.19 18.77 -8.61
N ASP A 240 21.03 18.08 -9.34
CA ASP A 240 21.76 16.92 -8.82
C ASP A 240 22.83 17.38 -7.82
N MET A 241 22.55 17.30 -6.55
CA MET A 241 23.45 17.60 -5.45
C MET A 241 24.05 16.36 -4.80
N GLY A 242 24.02 15.21 -5.52
CA GLY A 242 24.44 13.92 -4.98
C GLY A 242 23.54 13.48 -3.82
N ASP A 243 24.13 12.98 -2.74
CA ASP A 243 23.38 12.48 -1.58
C ASP A 243 22.60 13.55 -0.80
N ARG A 244 22.81 14.82 -1.09
CA ARG A 244 22.09 15.95 -0.47
C ARG A 244 20.92 16.46 -1.33
N GLY A 245 20.84 16.00 -2.58
CA GLY A 245 19.78 16.40 -3.51
C GLY A 245 18.49 15.62 -3.32
N ALA A 246 17.42 16.10 -3.95
CA ALA A 246 16.16 15.37 -4.00
C ALA A 246 16.31 14.07 -4.79
N ARG A 247 15.78 12.98 -4.21
CA ARG A 247 15.70 11.68 -4.89
C ARG A 247 14.64 11.77 -6.00
N LYS A 248 15.05 11.53 -7.22
CA LYS A 248 14.19 11.67 -8.41
C LYS A 248 13.16 10.56 -8.55
N GLU A 249 13.32 9.50 -7.78
CA GLU A 249 12.40 8.37 -7.64
C GLU A 249 11.11 8.75 -6.89
N ILE A 250 11.15 9.80 -6.07
CA ILE A 250 10.03 10.18 -5.19
C ILE A 250 8.83 10.60 -6.04
N TYR A 251 7.67 9.95 -5.75
CA TYR A 251 6.36 10.31 -6.27
C TYR A 251 5.56 11.15 -5.26
N ALA A 252 5.57 10.75 -3.97
CA ALA A 252 4.96 11.46 -2.85
C ALA A 252 5.81 11.30 -1.58
N LEU A 253 5.65 12.21 -0.62
CA LEU A 253 6.43 12.26 0.62
C LEU A 253 5.56 12.59 1.83
N GLY A 254 6.17 12.51 3.03
CA GLY A 254 5.48 12.85 4.26
C GLY A 254 4.57 11.73 4.76
N LEU A 255 4.90 10.48 4.49
CA LEU A 255 4.23 9.29 4.97
C LEU A 255 5.02 8.67 6.12
N ARG A 256 4.32 8.05 7.09
CA ARG A 256 4.94 7.37 8.23
C ARG A 256 5.21 5.90 7.94
N ASN A 257 4.18 5.14 7.66
CA ASN A 257 4.25 3.71 7.37
C ASN A 257 3.11 3.31 6.43
N PRO A 258 3.19 3.65 5.13
CA PRO A 258 2.19 3.32 4.12
C PRO A 258 2.14 1.80 3.93
N TRP A 259 1.31 1.13 4.75
CA TRP A 259 1.27 -0.34 4.83
C TRP A 259 0.67 -0.93 3.57
N ARG A 260 -0.59 -0.55 3.23
CA ARG A 260 -1.22 -1.00 1.99
C ARG A 260 -1.76 0.19 1.20
N PHE A 261 -1.52 0.13 -0.10
CA PHE A 261 -2.10 1.05 -1.06
C PHE A 261 -2.71 0.30 -2.24
N SER A 262 -3.67 0.89 -2.90
CA SER A 262 -4.36 0.27 -4.04
C SER A 262 -4.78 1.29 -5.08
N TRP A 263 -4.87 0.84 -6.32
CA TRP A 263 -5.42 1.63 -7.40
C TRP A 263 -6.93 1.37 -7.51
N ASP A 264 -7.73 2.43 -7.50
CA ASP A 264 -9.08 2.30 -8.00
C ASP A 264 -9.02 2.04 -9.51
N ARG A 265 -9.35 0.82 -9.93
CA ARG A 265 -9.23 0.40 -11.33
C ARG A 265 -10.17 1.14 -12.29
N GLN A 266 -11.16 1.91 -11.79
CA GLN A 266 -12.06 2.72 -12.59
C GLN A 266 -11.59 4.16 -12.74
N THR A 267 -11.09 4.79 -11.66
CA THR A 267 -10.69 6.21 -11.67
C THR A 267 -9.20 6.40 -11.84
N GLY A 268 -8.39 5.41 -11.46
CA GLY A 268 -6.93 5.52 -11.44
C GLY A 268 -6.40 6.24 -10.19
N ASP A 269 -7.25 6.52 -9.21
CA ASP A 269 -6.82 7.11 -7.94
C ASP A 269 -6.00 6.10 -7.12
N LEU A 270 -4.91 6.57 -6.52
CA LEU A 270 -4.05 5.78 -5.64
C LEU A 270 -4.47 6.00 -4.18
N TRP A 271 -5.08 5.02 -3.58
CA TRP A 271 -5.50 5.01 -2.17
C TRP A 271 -4.42 4.41 -1.29
N CYS A 272 -4.19 4.97 -0.11
CA CYS A 272 -3.19 4.51 0.83
C CYS A 272 -3.72 4.55 2.26
N GLY A 273 -3.50 3.49 3.05
CA GLY A 273 -3.58 3.52 4.50
C GLY A 273 -2.20 3.78 5.06
N ASP A 274 -2.04 4.90 5.74
CA ASP A 274 -0.78 5.27 6.40
C ASP A 274 -0.91 5.12 7.92
N VAL A 275 -0.10 4.22 8.49
CA VAL A 275 -0.18 3.87 9.91
C VAL A 275 0.41 4.98 10.76
N GLY A 276 -0.43 5.55 11.61
CA GLY A 276 -0.07 6.61 12.55
C GLY A 276 0.79 6.13 13.71
N GLN A 277 1.14 7.05 14.61
CA GLN A 277 2.04 6.69 15.71
C GLN A 277 1.30 6.41 17.02
N ASN A 278 0.56 7.40 17.54
CA ASN A 278 -0.01 7.32 18.89
C ASN A 278 -1.43 7.86 18.97
N ILE A 279 -1.88 8.64 17.97
CA ILE A 279 -3.11 9.40 18.08
C ILE A 279 -4.02 9.19 16.87
N TRP A 280 -3.50 9.22 15.65
CA TRP A 280 -4.30 9.24 14.43
C TRP A 280 -3.83 8.21 13.41
N GLU A 281 -4.79 7.45 12.89
CA GLU A 281 -4.64 6.63 11.67
C GLU A 281 -5.27 7.39 10.50
N GLU A 282 -4.78 7.18 9.28
CA GLU A 282 -5.27 7.96 8.13
C GLU A 282 -5.39 7.17 6.83
N VAL A 283 -6.33 7.60 5.99
CA VAL A 283 -6.48 7.17 4.60
C VAL A 283 -6.25 8.36 3.69
N ASP A 284 -5.36 8.19 2.74
CA ASP A 284 -4.99 9.21 1.77
C ASP A 284 -5.36 8.82 0.34
N VAL A 285 -5.60 9.82 -0.50
CA VAL A 285 -5.51 9.68 -1.94
C VAL A 285 -4.20 10.31 -2.40
N ILE A 286 -3.28 9.46 -2.85
CA ILE A 286 -1.90 9.86 -3.16
C ILE A 286 -1.82 10.51 -4.52
N VAL A 287 -1.32 11.75 -4.56
CA VAL A 287 -1.11 12.50 -5.80
C VAL A 287 0.37 12.77 -6.04
N LYS A 288 0.72 12.97 -7.31
CA LYS A 288 2.08 13.28 -7.73
C LYS A 288 2.59 14.56 -7.10
N GLY A 289 3.71 14.48 -6.36
CA GLY A 289 4.32 15.61 -5.63
C GLY A 289 3.63 15.94 -4.31
N GLY A 290 2.64 15.15 -3.87
CA GLY A 290 1.95 15.33 -2.61
C GLY A 290 2.86 15.18 -1.40
N ASN A 291 2.61 16.02 -0.37
CA ASN A 291 3.23 15.93 0.94
C ASN A 291 2.12 15.73 1.99
N TYR A 292 2.13 14.56 2.67
CA TYR A 292 1.09 14.12 3.60
C TYR A 292 1.38 14.47 5.07
N GLY A 293 2.50 15.17 5.30
CA GLY A 293 2.75 15.91 6.54
C GLY A 293 3.62 15.22 7.57
N TRP A 294 3.74 13.90 7.59
CA TRP A 294 4.59 13.20 8.56
C TRP A 294 6.07 13.65 8.40
N ASN A 295 6.78 14.05 9.44
CA ASN A 295 6.51 14.01 10.88
C ASN A 295 6.11 15.40 11.46
N THR A 296 5.75 16.37 10.63
CA THR A 296 5.19 17.65 11.09
C THR A 296 3.73 17.48 11.54
N ARG A 297 3.03 16.54 10.92
CA ARG A 297 1.65 16.16 11.22
C ARG A 297 1.53 14.65 11.48
N GLU A 298 0.51 14.28 12.25
CA GLU A 298 -0.05 12.94 12.37
C GLU A 298 -1.54 13.11 12.07
N GLY A 299 -2.03 12.50 10.97
CA GLY A 299 -3.29 12.91 10.36
C GLY A 299 -3.27 14.38 9.94
N ALA A 300 -4.39 15.07 10.10
CA ALA A 300 -4.49 16.51 9.86
C ALA A 300 -3.93 17.35 11.02
N HIS A 301 -3.39 16.76 12.09
CA HIS A 301 -3.04 17.41 13.33
C HIS A 301 -1.54 17.70 13.46
N HIS A 302 -1.20 18.82 14.12
CA HIS A 302 0.18 19.18 14.37
C HIS A 302 0.87 18.16 15.30
N PHE A 303 2.03 17.66 14.91
CA PHE A 303 2.83 16.73 15.69
C PHE A 303 4.19 17.30 16.08
N LYS A 304 4.99 17.78 15.12
CA LYS A 304 6.29 18.42 15.34
C LYS A 304 6.43 19.74 14.60
N PRO A 305 7.33 20.64 15.02
CA PRO A 305 7.70 21.80 14.23
C PRO A 305 8.17 21.38 12.83
N GLY A 306 7.65 22.06 11.80
CA GLY A 306 8.01 21.84 10.40
C GLY A 306 8.59 23.07 9.76
N ALA A 307 8.91 22.97 8.46
CA ALA A 307 9.38 24.12 7.68
C ALA A 307 8.29 25.17 7.57
N GLU A 308 8.66 26.46 7.75
CA GLU A 308 7.74 27.57 7.59
C GLU A 308 7.15 27.59 6.16
N GLY A 309 5.84 27.76 6.06
CA GLY A 309 5.13 27.79 4.78
C GLY A 309 4.97 26.43 4.08
N ALA A 310 5.34 25.31 4.72
CA ALA A 310 5.10 23.98 4.16
C ALA A 310 3.61 23.75 3.93
N LYS A 311 3.27 23.19 2.76
CA LYS A 311 1.90 22.82 2.40
C LYS A 311 1.76 21.32 2.52
N PHE A 312 0.70 20.89 3.19
CA PHE A 312 0.37 19.49 3.36
C PHE A 312 -1.00 19.19 2.76
N ILE A 313 -1.18 17.94 2.34
CA ILE A 313 -2.48 17.40 1.92
C ILE A 313 -3.06 16.72 3.15
N ASP A 314 -4.30 17.08 3.49
CA ASP A 314 -5.02 16.45 4.60
C ASP A 314 -5.56 15.08 4.15
N PRO A 315 -5.69 14.11 5.07
CA PRO A 315 -6.25 12.81 4.76
C PRO A 315 -7.71 12.91 4.31
N ILE A 316 -8.18 11.88 3.58
CA ILE A 316 -9.59 11.75 3.21
C ILE A 316 -10.45 11.37 4.42
N ILE A 317 -9.88 10.57 5.29
CA ILE A 317 -10.45 10.21 6.60
C ILE A 317 -9.31 9.92 7.57
N GLU A 318 -9.56 10.26 8.84
CA GLU A 318 -8.69 9.91 9.97
C GLU A 318 -9.53 9.41 11.13
N TYR A 319 -8.92 8.59 11.99
CA TYR A 319 -9.57 8.11 13.19
C TYR A 319 -8.60 7.99 14.37
N PRO A 320 -9.08 8.25 15.62
CA PRO A 320 -8.19 8.32 16.76
C PRO A 320 -7.94 6.96 17.42
N HIS A 321 -6.78 6.84 18.09
CA HIS A 321 -6.46 5.69 18.94
C HIS A 321 -7.22 5.73 20.29
N GLN A 322 -7.70 6.90 20.72
CA GLN A 322 -8.28 7.08 22.07
C GLN A 322 -9.58 7.86 22.02
N PRO A 323 -10.58 7.47 22.83
CA PRO A 323 -11.91 8.13 22.84
C PRO A 323 -11.87 9.63 23.10
N LYS A 324 -10.88 10.12 23.86
CA LYS A 324 -10.75 11.56 24.18
C LYS A 324 -10.52 12.46 22.96
N PHE A 325 -10.03 11.89 21.85
CA PHE A 325 -9.81 12.61 20.60
C PHE A 325 -10.96 12.45 19.60
N GLN A 326 -11.96 11.61 19.91
CA GLN A 326 -13.08 11.28 19.02
C GLN A 326 -13.79 12.51 18.45
N SER A 327 -14.03 13.53 19.29
CA SER A 327 -14.72 14.76 18.88
C SER A 327 -13.91 15.66 17.93
N GLN A 328 -12.61 15.36 17.75
CA GLN A 328 -11.70 16.08 16.85
C GLN A 328 -11.57 15.35 15.50
N ALA A 329 -12.04 14.10 15.41
CA ALA A 329 -11.99 13.33 14.18
C ALA A 329 -12.91 13.96 13.12
N MET A 330 -12.55 13.80 11.86
CA MET A 330 -13.33 14.26 10.70
C MET A 330 -14.75 13.67 10.71
N PHE A 331 -14.89 12.42 11.17
CA PHE A 331 -16.15 11.74 11.44
C PHE A 331 -16.19 11.34 12.90
N PRO A 332 -16.86 12.13 13.78
CA PRO A 332 -16.87 11.87 15.22
C PRO A 332 -17.55 10.56 15.64
N ASP A 333 -18.33 9.96 14.77
CA ASP A 333 -18.95 8.63 14.94
C ASP A 333 -18.09 7.47 14.42
N HIS A 334 -16.95 7.77 13.81
CA HIS A 334 -15.95 6.74 13.48
C HIS A 334 -15.45 6.07 14.77
N SER A 335 -15.46 4.75 14.85
CA SER A 335 -14.90 4.06 16.01
C SER A 335 -13.38 4.24 16.08
N ILE A 336 -12.85 4.17 17.30
CA ILE A 336 -11.39 4.18 17.51
C ILE A 336 -10.73 2.98 16.84
N GLY A 337 -9.43 3.09 16.56
CA GLY A 337 -8.57 2.03 16.08
C GLY A 337 -7.14 2.24 16.56
N VAL A 338 -6.19 1.43 16.12
CA VAL A 338 -4.79 1.51 16.57
C VAL A 338 -3.76 1.24 15.48
N SER A 339 -4.20 0.74 14.31
CA SER A 339 -3.30 0.45 13.20
C SER A 339 -4.09 0.18 11.93
N ILE A 340 -4.09 1.12 11.01
CA ILE A 340 -4.81 0.96 9.74
C ILE A 340 -4.15 -0.10 8.85
N THR A 341 -4.98 -0.95 8.24
CA THR A 341 -4.53 -1.90 7.23
C THR A 341 -4.48 -1.29 5.82
N GLY A 342 -5.32 -0.29 5.54
CA GLY A 342 -5.60 0.14 4.17
C GLY A 342 -6.66 -0.74 3.52
N GLY A 343 -6.82 -0.68 2.19
CA GLY A 343 -7.90 -1.42 1.53
C GLY A 343 -8.04 -1.16 0.04
N TYR A 344 -9.27 -1.39 -0.49
CA TYR A 344 -9.60 -1.28 -1.92
C TYR A 344 -10.92 -0.57 -2.16
N VAL A 345 -11.03 0.18 -3.26
CA VAL A 345 -12.33 0.59 -3.79
C VAL A 345 -12.97 -0.62 -4.49
N TYR A 346 -14.09 -1.08 -3.98
CA TYR A 346 -14.75 -2.27 -4.53
C TYR A 346 -15.28 -2.01 -5.95
N ARG A 347 -14.87 -2.85 -6.90
CA ARG A 347 -15.26 -2.79 -8.32
C ARG A 347 -15.74 -4.14 -8.85
N GLY A 348 -15.93 -5.11 -7.96
CA GLY A 348 -16.47 -6.43 -8.29
C GLY A 348 -17.97 -6.39 -8.69
N LYS A 349 -18.43 -7.50 -9.22
CA LYS A 349 -19.82 -7.64 -9.70
C LYS A 349 -20.70 -8.48 -8.79
N GLN A 350 -20.08 -9.27 -7.88
CA GLN A 350 -20.85 -10.20 -7.02
C GLN A 350 -21.58 -9.48 -5.88
N SER A 351 -21.09 -8.31 -5.47
CA SER A 351 -21.72 -7.46 -4.46
C SER A 351 -21.95 -6.04 -4.98
N PRO A 352 -22.91 -5.82 -5.90
CA PRO A 352 -23.11 -4.51 -6.54
C PRO A 352 -23.39 -3.36 -5.58
N ALA A 353 -23.96 -3.66 -4.39
CA ALA A 353 -24.18 -2.67 -3.34
C ALA A 353 -22.89 -2.04 -2.79
N LEU A 354 -21.74 -2.74 -2.91
CA LEU A 354 -20.42 -2.26 -2.50
C LEU A 354 -19.75 -1.39 -3.57
N ALA A 355 -20.26 -1.34 -4.79
CA ALA A 355 -19.60 -0.64 -5.89
C ALA A 355 -19.26 0.82 -5.53
N GLY A 356 -17.97 1.19 -5.71
CA GLY A 356 -17.45 2.52 -5.44
C GLY A 356 -17.24 2.85 -3.97
N ILE A 357 -17.34 1.88 -3.07
CA ILE A 357 -17.01 2.03 -1.66
C ILE A 357 -15.54 1.65 -1.48
N TYR A 358 -14.73 2.54 -0.89
CA TYR A 358 -13.41 2.18 -0.38
C TYR A 358 -13.60 1.42 0.94
N ILE A 359 -13.14 0.17 0.95
CA ILE A 359 -13.26 -0.75 2.09
C ILE A 359 -11.88 -0.87 2.73
N TYR A 360 -11.78 -0.59 4.02
CA TYR A 360 -10.53 -0.63 4.78
C TYR A 360 -10.75 -1.18 6.19
N ALA A 361 -9.69 -1.48 6.91
CA ALA A 361 -9.78 -2.10 8.23
C ALA A 361 -8.74 -1.54 9.21
N ASP A 362 -8.99 -1.78 10.50
CA ASP A 362 -7.98 -1.69 11.54
C ASP A 362 -7.45 -3.09 11.87
N TYR A 363 -6.13 -3.22 11.86
CA TYR A 363 -5.45 -4.46 12.19
C TYR A 363 -5.71 -4.87 13.65
N GLY A 364 -5.59 -3.93 14.61
CA GLY A 364 -5.66 -4.26 16.04
C GLY A 364 -7.06 -4.63 16.53
N LEU A 365 -8.10 -4.00 15.95
CA LEU A 365 -9.49 -4.20 16.36
C LEU A 365 -10.27 -5.13 15.44
N GLY A 366 -9.77 -5.37 14.21
CA GLY A 366 -10.44 -6.18 13.22
C GLY A 366 -11.72 -5.55 12.64
N THR A 367 -11.99 -4.29 12.93
CA THR A 367 -13.16 -3.58 12.37
C THR A 367 -12.92 -3.25 10.91
N ILE A 368 -13.93 -3.51 10.07
CA ILE A 368 -13.92 -3.17 8.65
C ILE A 368 -14.90 -2.03 8.42
N TRP A 369 -14.41 -0.96 7.81
CA TRP A 369 -15.19 0.21 7.46
C TRP A 369 -15.31 0.37 5.95
N GLY A 370 -16.26 1.19 5.56
CA GLY A 370 -16.41 1.67 4.20
C GLY A 370 -16.59 3.17 4.15
N LEU A 371 -16.08 3.80 3.10
CA LEU A 371 -16.36 5.19 2.81
C LEU A 371 -16.70 5.40 1.32
N ARG A 372 -17.51 6.40 1.05
CA ARG A 372 -17.69 6.95 -0.31
C ARG A 372 -16.91 8.23 -0.44
N TYR A 373 -16.30 8.40 -1.58
CA TYR A 373 -15.47 9.56 -1.92
C TYR A 373 -16.03 10.29 -3.12
N ASP A 374 -16.02 11.61 -3.04
CA ASP A 374 -16.30 12.50 -4.17
C ASP A 374 -15.00 13.13 -4.66
N ALA A 375 -14.54 12.71 -5.83
CA ALA A 375 -13.31 13.19 -6.44
C ALA A 375 -13.36 14.68 -6.83
N ALA A 376 -14.55 15.24 -7.08
CA ALA A 376 -14.69 16.67 -7.42
C ALA A 376 -14.44 17.58 -6.22
N THR A 377 -14.85 17.16 -5.04
CA THR A 377 -14.65 17.89 -3.78
C THR A 377 -13.46 17.39 -2.98
N GLN A 378 -12.88 16.24 -3.37
CA GLN A 378 -11.80 15.54 -2.67
C GLN A 378 -12.15 15.21 -1.20
N LYS A 379 -13.41 14.81 -0.95
CA LYS A 379 -13.90 14.53 0.40
C LYS A 379 -14.64 13.20 0.48
N ALA A 380 -14.55 12.58 1.66
CA ALA A 380 -15.46 11.51 2.02
C ALA A 380 -16.89 12.08 2.19
N THR A 381 -17.86 11.42 1.58
CA THR A 381 -19.28 11.83 1.58
C THR A 381 -20.16 10.93 2.43
N ALA A 382 -19.71 9.72 2.73
CA ALA A 382 -20.34 8.80 3.66
C ALA A 382 -19.29 7.88 4.27
N HIS A 383 -19.52 7.48 5.51
CA HIS A 383 -18.68 6.53 6.25
C HIS A 383 -19.56 5.65 7.13
N ALA A 384 -19.22 4.36 7.25
CA ALA A 384 -19.87 3.47 8.20
C ALA A 384 -19.00 2.26 8.54
N THR A 385 -19.25 1.67 9.71
CA THR A 385 -18.79 0.31 10.03
C THR A 385 -19.58 -0.68 9.18
N LEU A 386 -18.87 -1.44 8.32
CA LEU A 386 -19.46 -2.50 7.50
C LEU A 386 -19.51 -3.83 8.25
N LEU A 387 -18.49 -4.09 9.09
CA LEU A 387 -18.39 -5.28 9.92
C LEU A 387 -17.49 -5.02 11.14
N ALA A 388 -17.97 -5.32 12.32
CA ALA A 388 -17.14 -5.44 13.52
C ALA A 388 -16.85 -6.94 13.76
N GLN A 389 -15.58 -7.33 13.84
CA GLN A 389 -15.15 -8.71 14.03
C GLN A 389 -13.85 -8.78 14.82
N PRO A 390 -13.59 -9.85 15.58
CA PRO A 390 -12.49 -9.88 16.56
C PRO A 390 -11.12 -10.29 15.95
N ASN A 391 -11.06 -10.70 14.67
CA ASN A 391 -9.82 -11.20 14.08
C ASN A 391 -9.07 -10.08 13.35
N ASN A 392 -7.75 -10.06 13.50
CA ASN A 392 -6.88 -9.10 12.83
C ASN A 392 -6.91 -9.29 11.31
N VAL A 393 -7.07 -8.19 10.58
CA VAL A 393 -6.98 -8.14 9.12
C VAL A 393 -5.57 -7.67 8.74
N ASP A 394 -4.70 -8.61 8.32
CA ASP A 394 -3.31 -8.30 7.94
C ASP A 394 -3.24 -7.49 6.66
N SER A 395 -4.12 -7.80 5.70
CA SER A 395 -4.13 -7.18 4.38
C SER A 395 -5.47 -7.41 3.69
N PHE A 396 -5.68 -6.68 2.61
CA PHE A 396 -6.71 -6.99 1.61
C PHE A 396 -6.06 -7.44 0.30
N ALA A 397 -6.87 -8.07 -0.54
CA ALA A 397 -6.50 -8.46 -1.89
C ALA A 397 -7.66 -8.20 -2.85
N GLU A 398 -7.34 -8.02 -4.12
CA GLU A 398 -8.31 -7.89 -5.19
C GLU A 398 -7.95 -8.85 -6.32
N ASP A 399 -8.94 -9.57 -6.85
CA ASP A 399 -8.75 -10.41 -8.03
C ASP A 399 -8.98 -9.63 -9.35
N ASN A 400 -8.77 -10.31 -10.49
CA ASN A 400 -8.94 -9.68 -11.80
C ASN A 400 -10.39 -9.28 -12.11
N ASP A 401 -11.38 -9.84 -11.41
CA ASP A 401 -12.80 -9.48 -11.52
C ASP A 401 -13.19 -8.29 -10.62
N GLY A 402 -12.28 -7.81 -9.76
CA GLY A 402 -12.50 -6.72 -8.81
C GLY A 402 -13.18 -7.16 -7.51
N GLU A 403 -13.22 -8.46 -7.25
CA GLU A 403 -13.69 -8.99 -5.98
C GLU A 403 -12.63 -8.83 -4.90
N VAL A 404 -13.05 -8.43 -3.70
CA VAL A 404 -12.14 -8.09 -2.60
C VAL A 404 -12.14 -9.18 -1.55
N TYR A 405 -10.96 -9.47 -1.01
CA TYR A 405 -10.69 -10.48 0.00
C TYR A 405 -9.98 -9.86 1.20
N ALA A 406 -10.33 -10.28 2.40
CA ALA A 406 -9.58 -10.02 3.63
C ALA A 406 -8.63 -11.19 3.92
N LEU A 407 -7.36 -10.86 4.17
CA LEU A 407 -6.33 -11.80 4.59
C LEU A 407 -6.18 -11.66 6.10
N MET A 408 -6.53 -12.73 6.83
CA MET A 408 -6.58 -12.70 8.29
C MET A 408 -5.28 -13.23 8.88
N GLN A 409 -4.84 -12.68 10.00
CA GLN A 409 -3.62 -13.10 10.69
C GLN A 409 -3.59 -14.59 11.02
N ASP A 410 -4.74 -15.17 11.32
CA ASP A 410 -4.90 -16.60 11.64
C ASP A 410 -4.88 -17.53 10.40
N GLY A 411 -4.49 -17.01 9.24
CA GLY A 411 -4.37 -17.78 8.00
C GLY A 411 -5.66 -17.91 7.19
N LYS A 412 -6.78 -17.37 7.68
CA LYS A 412 -8.02 -17.38 6.90
C LYS A 412 -7.99 -16.38 5.77
N ILE A 413 -8.53 -16.76 4.63
CA ILE A 413 -8.78 -15.91 3.49
C ILE A 413 -10.30 -15.84 3.33
N CYS A 414 -10.85 -14.63 3.37
CA CYS A 414 -12.27 -14.43 3.35
C CYS A 414 -12.67 -13.45 2.25
N LYS A 415 -13.67 -13.82 1.44
CA LYS A 415 -14.27 -12.93 0.44
C LYS A 415 -15.26 -11.99 1.12
N LEU A 416 -15.27 -10.72 0.73
CA LEU A 416 -16.23 -9.74 1.20
C LEU A 416 -17.51 -9.84 0.38
N VAL A 417 -18.64 -9.94 1.06
CA VAL A 417 -19.97 -10.05 0.42
C VAL A 417 -20.94 -9.11 1.12
N ALA A 418 -21.70 -8.30 0.35
CA ALA A 418 -22.77 -7.48 0.92
C ALA A 418 -23.87 -8.37 1.52
N GLN A 419 -24.44 -7.92 2.64
CA GLN A 419 -25.62 -8.56 3.29
C GLN A 419 -26.93 -8.01 2.71
#